data_4b41d95839b4a334c67a0f78cf4960cd
#
_entry.id   4b41d95839b4a334c67a0f78cf4960cd
#
_cell.length_a   1.000
_cell.length_b   1.000
_cell.length_c   1.000
_cell.angle_alpha   90.00
_cell.angle_beta   90.00
_cell.angle_gamma   90.00
#
_symmetry.space_group_name_H-M   'P 1'
#
loop_
_entity.id
_entity.type
_entity.pdbx_description
1 polymer ?
#
loop_
_entity_poly.entity_id
_entity_poly.type
_entity_poly.pdbx_seq_one_letter_code
_entity_poly.pdbx_strand_id
1 'polypeptide(L)'
;MSVKDPTYIPNQTDPKAGRTEPMPGGGNATTARRAPGQRALTAKEREQRQIALGPIVPKKKEAMCQCTKVIHYSVFFDGTGNNRDAEMAKVAEKRALSNIAKLWNAHKEDVEIVRRYIPGVGTSYPDIGDSGTTAGMAMGEGADKRIRKALELLDEEIAKVPAQQKIRLINITVFGFSRGAAEARAFVRDLATRCQEKDGGWQYNNLPLRVAFAGLFDTVCSAYGAWTSATFSWNGGHNNWAEDMKLPAMVEQTVHMIAAHEARRRFPLDSTRIDADYPENTVEIWYPGVHSDVGGGYAPQEQGRENTISRFALNHMYDIAYAAGVLFEPIDDLPGPVRDEFNKDNAQLREAFNAYIEAVPKKTGTMEEVLASHMQVMHRWLKERVAGKSESASKARLVRMRDEAKKKANAARAQQAAILMEQQGGYGEEIPMFSPEQAKRYDAATKTRNDADDKYDEANDALTDLGQEERKYIWDVQDIYFRESQGQKLSLRERTIKEAWEDTSPLPDAVKRFFDLFSHDSVAHFNFDTSRLSDWRTVYFGDSKFKPS
;
A
#
# COMPACT_ATOMS: atom_id res chain seq x y z
N MET A 1 -0.26 -25.03 -5.77
CA MET A 1 -1.16 -24.27 -6.65
C MET A 1 -0.55 -22.89 -6.87
N SER A 2 -0.55 -22.38 -8.12
CA SER A 2 -0.16 -21.00 -8.39
C SER A 2 -1.18 -20.03 -7.81
N VAL A 3 -0.76 -18.81 -7.49
CA VAL A 3 -1.67 -17.72 -7.15
C VAL A 3 -2.39 -17.30 -8.42
N LYS A 4 -3.73 -17.13 -8.35
CA LYS A 4 -4.51 -16.61 -9.48
C LYS A 4 -4.24 -15.13 -9.67
N ASP A 5 -4.26 -14.70 -10.91
CA ASP A 5 -4.11 -13.28 -11.22
C ASP A 5 -5.25 -12.46 -10.61
N PRO A 6 -4.94 -11.29 -10.03
CA PRO A 6 -5.94 -10.35 -9.58
C PRO A 6 -6.71 -9.76 -10.76
N THR A 7 -7.73 -8.97 -10.48
CA THR A 7 -8.56 -8.36 -11.53
C THR A 7 -7.84 -7.19 -12.19
N TYR A 8 -7.56 -7.33 -13.48
CA TYR A 8 -7.03 -6.25 -14.30
C TYR A 8 -8.16 -5.42 -14.89
N ILE A 9 -7.99 -4.09 -14.92
CA ILE A 9 -8.74 -3.25 -15.84
C ILE A 9 -7.80 -2.92 -16.99
N PRO A 10 -7.94 -3.59 -18.15
CA PRO A 10 -7.11 -3.34 -19.31
C PRO A 10 -7.44 -1.95 -19.88
N ASN A 11 -6.45 -1.33 -20.52
CA ASN A 11 -6.68 -0.18 -21.37
C ASN A 11 -7.77 -0.53 -22.40
N GLN A 12 -8.89 0.19 -22.38
CA GLN A 12 -10.06 -0.11 -23.22
C GLN A 12 -9.79 0.10 -24.73
N THR A 13 -8.67 0.72 -25.10
CA THR A 13 -8.28 0.92 -26.50
C THR A 13 -7.71 -0.33 -27.17
N ASP A 14 -7.39 -1.41 -26.41
CA ASP A 14 -6.97 -2.69 -26.98
C ASP A 14 -7.92 -3.83 -26.54
N PRO A 15 -8.95 -4.16 -27.32
CA PRO A 15 -9.88 -5.26 -27.02
C PRO A 15 -9.19 -6.65 -26.97
N LYS A 16 -7.91 -6.75 -27.34
CA LYS A 16 -7.12 -7.99 -27.28
C LYS A 16 -6.20 -8.08 -26.05
N ALA A 17 -6.04 -7.00 -25.27
CA ALA A 17 -5.18 -7.00 -24.08
C ALA A 17 -5.70 -7.85 -22.91
N GLY A 18 -6.93 -8.34 -22.97
CA GLY A 18 -7.60 -9.11 -21.91
C GLY A 18 -7.39 -10.64 -21.93
N ARG A 19 -6.56 -11.19 -22.79
CA ARG A 19 -6.29 -12.63 -22.81
C ARG A 19 -4.89 -12.94 -22.31
N THR A 20 -4.80 -13.41 -21.07
CA THR A 20 -3.62 -14.12 -20.55
C THR A 20 -3.58 -15.51 -21.20
N GLU A 21 -2.86 -15.66 -22.30
CA GLU A 21 -2.40 -16.98 -22.74
C GLU A 21 -0.96 -17.21 -22.23
N PRO A 22 -0.63 -18.45 -21.82
CA PRO A 22 0.71 -18.76 -21.35
C PRO A 22 1.73 -18.58 -22.49
N MET A 23 2.93 -18.09 -22.13
CA MET A 23 4.05 -17.92 -23.06
C MET A 23 4.37 -19.22 -23.80
N PRO A 24 4.21 -19.31 -25.12
CA PRO A 24 4.82 -20.39 -25.88
C PRO A 24 6.25 -20.01 -26.24
N GLY A 25 7.17 -20.92 -25.98
CA GLY A 25 8.53 -20.78 -26.47
C GLY A 25 8.61 -20.78 -28.00
N GLY A 26 9.33 -19.83 -28.54
CA GLY A 26 9.99 -19.86 -29.86
C GLY A 26 9.08 -19.72 -31.08
N GLY A 27 9.10 -18.57 -31.75
CA GLY A 27 8.60 -18.43 -33.12
C GLY A 27 8.36 -16.99 -33.54
N ASN A 28 9.19 -16.52 -34.47
CA ASN A 28 9.10 -15.35 -35.36
C ASN A 28 8.46 -14.04 -34.90
N ALA A 29 9.29 -12.98 -34.97
CA ALA A 29 9.00 -11.59 -34.74
C ALA A 29 7.80 -11.05 -35.54
N THR A 30 6.62 -11.01 -34.91
CA THR A 30 5.54 -10.12 -35.32
C THR A 30 4.74 -9.71 -34.07
N THR A 31 4.86 -8.42 -33.71
CA THR A 31 4.17 -7.74 -32.59
C THR A 31 4.42 -8.36 -31.20
N ALA A 32 5.60 -8.11 -30.63
CA ALA A 32 5.87 -8.40 -29.22
C ALA A 32 4.78 -7.73 -28.33
N ARG A 33 4.05 -8.54 -27.59
CA ARG A 33 2.98 -8.08 -26.67
C ARG A 33 3.62 -7.15 -25.64
N ARG A 34 3.09 -5.94 -25.53
CA ARG A 34 3.60 -4.94 -24.55
C ARG A 34 3.33 -5.43 -23.13
N ALA A 35 4.24 -5.08 -22.22
CA ALA A 35 4.03 -5.33 -20.80
C ALA A 35 2.81 -4.52 -20.28
N PRO A 36 2.12 -4.99 -19.23
CA PRO A 36 0.98 -4.27 -18.65
C PRO A 36 1.34 -2.83 -18.30
N GLY A 37 0.52 -1.86 -18.75
CA GLY A 37 0.76 -0.43 -18.51
C GLY A 37 1.94 0.18 -19.25
N GLN A 38 2.55 -0.52 -20.21
CA GLN A 38 3.63 -0.01 -21.05
C GLN A 38 3.10 0.57 -22.36
N ARG A 39 3.37 1.86 -22.59
CA ARG A 39 3.08 2.49 -23.89
C ARG A 39 4.06 2.08 -24.99
N ALA A 40 3.75 2.45 -26.22
CA ALA A 40 4.70 2.33 -27.31
C ALA A 40 5.90 3.26 -27.08
N LEU A 41 7.10 2.73 -27.23
CA LEU A 41 8.35 3.49 -27.14
C LEU A 41 8.78 3.98 -28.53
N THR A 42 9.30 5.20 -28.62
CA THR A 42 9.96 5.72 -29.82
C THR A 42 11.26 4.94 -30.10
N ALA A 43 11.84 5.14 -31.27
CA ALA A 43 13.15 4.53 -31.57
C ALA A 43 14.23 5.01 -30.60
N LYS A 44 14.20 6.30 -30.22
CA LYS A 44 15.15 6.89 -29.27
C LYS A 44 15.00 6.34 -27.86
N GLU A 45 13.76 6.18 -27.39
CA GLU A 45 13.50 5.60 -26.08
C GLU A 45 13.90 4.11 -26.01
N ARG A 46 13.73 3.34 -27.10
CA ARG A 46 14.26 1.96 -27.18
C ARG A 46 15.79 1.93 -27.08
N GLU A 47 16.47 2.86 -27.75
CA GLU A 47 17.93 3.01 -27.63
C GLU A 47 18.32 3.35 -26.17
N GLN A 48 17.66 4.32 -25.55
CA GLN A 48 17.88 4.69 -24.15
C GLN A 48 17.63 3.53 -23.19
N ARG A 49 16.58 2.74 -23.44
CA ARG A 49 16.30 1.52 -22.68
C ARG A 49 17.46 0.50 -22.81
N GLN A 50 17.98 0.30 -24.00
CA GLN A 50 19.15 -0.57 -24.20
C GLN A 50 20.40 -0.06 -23.49
N ILE A 51 20.59 1.25 -23.45
CA ILE A 51 21.69 1.87 -22.68
C ILE A 51 21.53 1.61 -21.18
N ALA A 52 20.32 1.77 -20.65
CA ALA A 52 20.03 1.53 -19.22
C ALA A 52 20.15 0.05 -18.83
N LEU A 53 19.73 -0.85 -19.71
CA LEU A 53 19.75 -2.30 -19.49
C LEU A 53 20.97 -2.99 -20.08
N GLY A 54 21.87 -2.23 -20.76
CA GLY A 54 23.12 -2.72 -21.32
C GLY A 54 23.95 -3.42 -20.23
N PRO A 55 24.88 -4.31 -20.61
CA PRO A 55 25.34 -5.38 -19.74
C PRO A 55 25.84 -4.86 -18.39
N ILE A 56 25.05 -5.04 -17.36
CA ILE A 56 25.47 -5.13 -15.95
C ILE A 56 26.25 -6.47 -15.76
N VAL A 57 26.70 -7.06 -16.85
CA VAL A 57 27.61 -8.20 -16.84
C VAL A 57 28.99 -7.64 -16.57
N PRO A 58 29.71 -8.11 -15.56
CA PRO A 58 31.11 -7.73 -15.38
C PRO A 58 31.89 -8.21 -16.61
N LYS A 59 32.02 -7.37 -17.60
CA LYS A 59 33.07 -7.57 -18.61
C LYS A 59 34.38 -7.60 -17.85
N LYS A 60 35.16 -8.68 -18.03
CA LYS A 60 36.58 -8.70 -17.65
C LYS A 60 37.16 -7.30 -17.81
N LYS A 61 37.95 -6.86 -16.81
CA LYS A 61 38.66 -5.58 -16.76
C LYS A 61 39.49 -5.30 -18.05
N GLU A 62 38.82 -5.04 -19.13
CA GLU A 62 39.35 -4.28 -20.23
C GLU A 62 39.07 -2.82 -19.89
N ALA A 63 40.07 -1.98 -19.95
CA ALA A 63 40.03 -0.55 -19.70
C ALA A 63 38.90 0.07 -20.54
N MET A 64 37.65 -0.04 -20.10
CA MET A 64 36.57 0.75 -20.66
C MET A 64 36.88 2.20 -20.32
N CYS A 65 36.92 3.02 -21.35
CA CYS A 65 37.02 4.45 -21.24
C CYS A 65 36.02 4.93 -20.18
N GLN A 66 36.49 5.36 -19.00
CA GLN A 66 35.67 5.85 -17.87
C GLN A 66 34.99 7.19 -18.19
N CYS A 67 34.82 7.51 -19.47
CA CYS A 67 34.37 8.81 -19.95
C CYS A 67 32.87 9.00 -19.96
N THR A 68 32.06 7.93 -19.72
CA THR A 68 30.61 8.03 -19.75
C THR A 68 29.96 7.32 -18.58
N LYS A 69 28.88 7.91 -18.02
CA LYS A 69 28.12 7.39 -16.87
C LYS A 69 26.63 7.29 -17.19
N VAL A 70 25.99 6.25 -16.69
CA VAL A 70 24.53 6.14 -16.58
C VAL A 70 24.16 6.33 -15.11
N ILE A 71 23.23 7.21 -14.81
CA ILE A 71 22.71 7.40 -13.45
C ILE A 71 21.38 6.66 -13.37
N HIS A 72 21.30 5.63 -12.55
CA HIS A 72 20.04 4.99 -12.18
C HIS A 72 19.54 5.61 -10.88
N TYR A 73 18.44 6.33 -10.95
CA TYR A 73 17.86 7.04 -9.83
C TYR A 73 16.47 6.50 -9.53
N SER A 74 16.32 5.81 -8.40
CA SER A 74 15.06 5.24 -7.93
C SER A 74 14.60 5.95 -6.68
N VAL A 75 13.37 6.47 -6.68
CA VAL A 75 12.78 7.16 -5.53
C VAL A 75 11.55 6.45 -5.04
N PHE A 76 11.43 6.33 -3.71
CA PHE A 76 10.42 5.56 -3.00
C PHE A 76 9.70 6.45 -2.00
N PHE A 77 8.48 6.89 -2.33
CA PHE A 77 7.64 7.74 -1.48
C PHE A 77 6.73 6.87 -0.63
N ASP A 78 6.92 6.86 0.68
CA ASP A 78 6.12 6.01 1.56
C ASP A 78 4.78 6.63 1.94
N GLY A 79 3.87 5.79 2.41
CA GLY A 79 2.53 6.17 2.80
C GLY A 79 2.52 7.01 4.08
N THR A 80 1.44 7.76 4.29
CA THR A 80 1.23 8.56 5.50
C THR A 80 1.43 7.73 6.76
N GLY A 81 2.21 8.26 7.68
CA GLY A 81 2.53 7.57 8.94
C GLY A 81 3.56 6.44 8.79
N ASN A 82 3.95 6.07 7.58
CA ASN A 82 4.94 5.03 7.35
C ASN A 82 6.36 5.62 7.35
N ASN A 83 7.25 5.00 8.14
CA ASN A 83 8.67 5.36 8.20
C ASN A 83 9.49 4.10 8.42
N ARG A 84 10.23 3.70 7.38
CA ARG A 84 11.05 2.49 7.39
C ARG A 84 12.00 2.40 8.58
N ASP A 85 12.71 3.48 8.89
CA ASP A 85 13.73 3.46 9.93
C ASP A 85 13.09 3.35 11.32
N ALA A 86 11.95 4.02 11.53
CA ALA A 86 11.16 3.88 12.76
C ALA A 86 10.61 2.45 12.90
N GLU A 87 10.15 1.82 11.82
CA GLU A 87 9.69 0.43 11.85
C GLU A 87 10.83 -0.56 12.09
N MET A 88 11.99 -0.35 11.46
CA MET A 88 13.16 -1.21 11.66
C MET A 88 13.74 -1.15 13.07
N ALA A 89 13.50 -0.07 13.81
CA ALA A 89 13.87 0.06 15.22
C ALA A 89 12.97 -0.77 16.16
N LYS A 90 11.81 -1.22 15.69
CA LYS A 90 10.90 -2.09 16.47
C LYS A 90 11.34 -3.55 16.44
N VAL A 91 10.89 -4.33 17.42
CA VAL A 91 10.99 -5.79 17.38
C VAL A 91 10.19 -6.35 16.20
N ALA A 92 10.63 -7.47 15.64
CA ALA A 92 10.09 -8.02 14.38
C ALA A 92 8.55 -8.23 14.41
N GLU A 93 8.02 -8.65 15.56
CA GLU A 93 6.61 -8.94 15.77
C GLU A 93 5.72 -7.68 15.81
N LYS A 94 6.33 -6.50 15.93
CA LYS A 94 5.64 -5.20 15.95
C LYS A 94 5.93 -4.35 14.70
N ARG A 95 6.70 -4.89 13.73
CA ARG A 95 7.04 -4.15 12.50
C ARG A 95 5.87 -4.10 11.54
N ALA A 96 5.55 -2.90 11.11
CA ALA A 96 4.48 -2.61 10.15
C ALA A 96 5.06 -2.00 8.86
N LEU A 97 5.98 -2.72 8.21
CA LEU A 97 6.63 -2.23 7.00
C LEU A 97 5.65 -2.14 5.82
N SER A 98 5.64 -0.99 5.15
CA SER A 98 4.94 -0.82 3.87
C SER A 98 5.63 -1.62 2.75
N ASN A 99 4.92 -1.83 1.65
CA ASN A 99 5.51 -2.43 0.46
C ASN A 99 6.55 -1.51 -0.19
N ILE A 100 6.48 -0.19 0.03
CA ILE A 100 7.50 0.77 -0.40
C ILE A 100 8.81 0.53 0.34
N ALA A 101 8.76 0.40 1.66
CA ALA A 101 9.95 0.11 2.46
C ALA A 101 10.58 -1.25 2.07
N LYS A 102 9.75 -2.27 1.79
CA LYS A 102 10.20 -3.60 1.35
C LYS A 102 10.85 -3.57 -0.03
N LEU A 103 10.26 -2.86 -1.00
CA LEU A 103 10.84 -2.67 -2.33
C LEU A 103 12.16 -1.88 -2.26
N TRP A 104 12.23 -0.84 -1.42
CA TRP A 104 13.47 -0.11 -1.20
C TRP A 104 14.57 -1.02 -0.62
N ASN A 105 14.23 -1.89 0.32
CA ASN A 105 15.19 -2.86 0.89
C ASN A 105 15.69 -3.86 -0.17
N ALA A 106 14.89 -4.20 -1.16
CA ALA A 106 15.24 -5.13 -2.23
C ALA A 106 15.98 -4.46 -3.42
N HIS A 107 16.04 -3.13 -3.45
CA HIS A 107 16.67 -2.41 -4.55
C HIS A 107 18.19 -2.38 -4.39
N LYS A 108 18.93 -2.57 -5.49
CA LYS A 108 20.40 -2.42 -5.56
C LYS A 108 20.82 -1.01 -5.18
N GLU A 109 22.02 -0.91 -4.66
CA GLU A 109 22.69 0.37 -4.41
C GLU A 109 24.17 0.27 -4.79
N ASP A 110 24.65 1.19 -5.62
CA ASP A 110 26.04 1.28 -6.06
C ASP A 110 26.34 2.74 -6.46
N VAL A 111 27.55 3.04 -6.86
CA VAL A 111 27.98 4.38 -7.31
C VAL A 111 27.14 4.93 -8.47
N GLU A 112 26.60 4.06 -9.32
CA GLU A 112 25.74 4.42 -10.45
C GLU A 112 24.25 4.09 -10.20
N ILE A 113 23.93 3.39 -9.11
CA ILE A 113 22.60 2.93 -8.75
C ILE A 113 22.21 3.56 -7.43
N VAL A 114 21.40 4.61 -7.51
CA VAL A 114 21.00 5.42 -6.37
C VAL A 114 19.55 5.14 -6.03
N ARG A 115 19.29 4.79 -4.79
CA ARG A 115 17.93 4.67 -4.24
C ARG A 115 17.69 5.73 -3.18
N ARG A 116 16.56 6.41 -3.23
CA ARG A 116 16.16 7.43 -2.26
C ARG A 116 14.83 7.04 -1.63
N TYR A 117 14.82 6.98 -0.31
CA TYR A 117 13.61 6.75 0.46
C TYR A 117 13.11 8.07 1.02
N ILE A 118 11.84 8.37 0.76
CA ILE A 118 11.15 9.56 1.25
C ILE A 118 10.13 9.09 2.28
N PRO A 119 10.33 9.39 3.58
CA PRO A 119 9.41 9.00 4.64
C PRO A 119 8.02 9.60 4.43
N GLY A 120 6.99 8.85 4.82
CA GLY A 120 5.60 9.29 4.67
C GLY A 120 5.26 10.56 5.44
N VAL A 121 4.33 11.33 4.91
CA VAL A 121 3.80 12.54 5.56
C VAL A 121 3.35 12.24 6.99
N GLY A 122 3.63 13.16 7.91
CA GLY A 122 3.34 12.99 9.33
C GLY A 122 4.38 12.18 10.09
N THR A 123 5.45 11.73 9.43
CA THR A 123 6.62 11.12 10.08
C THR A 123 7.82 12.05 10.04
N SER A 124 8.78 11.85 10.94
CA SER A 124 10.00 12.65 10.98
C SER A 124 10.79 12.55 9.68
N TYR A 125 11.14 13.71 9.13
CA TYR A 125 12.07 13.84 8.00
C TYR A 125 12.98 15.06 8.22
N PRO A 126 14.10 14.88 8.95
CA PRO A 126 14.99 15.98 9.34
C PRO A 126 15.53 16.80 8.16
N ASP A 127 15.76 16.16 7.00
CA ASP A 127 16.33 16.83 5.79
C ASP A 127 15.45 17.98 5.27
N ILE A 128 14.16 18.01 5.63
CA ILE A 128 13.24 19.10 5.26
C ILE A 128 12.70 19.86 6.48
N GLY A 129 13.26 19.59 7.67
CA GLY A 129 12.84 20.21 8.93
C GLY A 129 11.48 19.72 9.44
N ASP A 130 11.01 18.52 9.00
CA ASP A 130 9.77 17.92 9.47
C ASP A 130 10.04 17.00 10.67
N SER A 131 9.52 17.34 11.84
CA SER A 131 9.68 16.55 13.07
C SER A 131 8.66 15.40 13.20
N GLY A 132 7.69 15.34 12.29
CA GLY A 132 6.59 14.40 12.35
C GLY A 132 5.54 14.81 13.40
N THR A 133 4.35 15.20 12.95
CA THR A 133 3.24 15.55 13.84
C THR A 133 1.95 14.88 13.39
N THR A 134 1.06 14.59 14.37
CA THR A 134 -0.29 14.08 14.06
C THR A 134 -1.11 15.07 13.21
N ALA A 135 -0.90 16.37 13.36
CA ALA A 135 -1.49 17.40 12.52
C ALA A 135 -0.98 17.30 11.07
N GLY A 136 0.32 17.05 10.86
CA GLY A 136 0.90 16.80 9.54
C GLY A 136 0.31 15.56 8.87
N MET A 137 0.02 14.49 9.63
CA MET A 137 -0.68 13.32 9.12
C MET A 137 -2.06 13.64 8.55
N ALA A 138 -2.83 14.47 9.25
CA ALA A 138 -4.19 14.81 8.85
C ALA A 138 -4.23 15.77 7.66
N MET A 139 -3.33 16.76 7.61
CA MET A 139 -3.37 17.86 6.63
C MET A 139 -2.57 17.63 5.36
N GLY A 140 -1.76 16.55 5.27
CA GLY A 140 -0.84 16.35 4.14
C GLY A 140 0.24 17.44 4.05
N GLU A 141 0.50 18.12 5.15
CA GLU A 141 1.49 19.20 5.23
C GLU A 141 2.89 18.62 5.05
N GLY A 142 3.67 19.24 4.20
CA GLY A 142 5.05 18.81 3.90
C GLY A 142 5.18 17.83 2.72
N ALA A 143 4.10 17.44 2.04
CA ALA A 143 4.18 16.65 0.82
C ALA A 143 4.94 17.39 -0.29
N ASP A 144 4.64 18.68 -0.48
CA ASP A 144 5.33 19.55 -1.43
C ASP A 144 6.84 19.69 -1.15
N LYS A 145 7.22 19.71 0.14
CA LYS A 145 8.64 19.72 0.54
C LYS A 145 9.32 18.39 0.22
N ARG A 146 8.62 17.26 0.39
CA ARG A 146 9.12 15.92 0.05
C ARG A 146 9.34 15.77 -1.44
N ILE A 147 8.40 16.25 -2.27
CA ILE A 147 8.53 16.26 -3.73
C ILE A 147 9.72 17.11 -4.15
N ARG A 148 9.84 18.34 -3.64
CA ARG A 148 10.99 19.21 -3.92
C ARG A 148 12.32 18.58 -3.50
N LYS A 149 12.36 18.00 -2.29
CA LYS A 149 13.59 17.34 -1.80
C LYS A 149 13.99 16.16 -2.70
N ALA A 150 13.05 15.38 -3.21
CA ALA A 150 13.36 14.31 -4.15
C ALA A 150 13.96 14.82 -5.47
N LEU A 151 13.52 15.98 -5.97
CA LEU A 151 14.10 16.65 -7.15
C LEU A 151 15.48 17.24 -6.84
N GLU A 152 15.68 17.88 -5.68
CA GLU A 152 16.97 18.38 -5.22
C GLU A 152 17.98 17.24 -5.10
N LEU A 153 17.59 16.10 -4.52
CA LEU A 153 18.46 14.92 -4.43
C LEU A 153 18.86 14.36 -5.80
N LEU A 154 18.00 14.47 -6.83
CA LEU A 154 18.35 14.13 -8.20
C LEU A 154 19.42 15.10 -8.74
N ASP A 155 19.24 16.42 -8.54
CA ASP A 155 20.20 17.43 -8.96
C ASP A 155 21.55 17.25 -8.25
N GLU A 156 21.54 16.92 -6.96
CA GLU A 156 22.74 16.58 -6.19
C GLU A 156 23.50 15.38 -6.78
N GLU A 157 22.77 14.30 -7.20
CA GLU A 157 23.41 13.13 -7.82
C GLU A 157 24.02 13.46 -9.20
N ILE A 158 23.35 14.30 -9.98
CA ILE A 158 23.89 14.79 -11.25
C ILE A 158 25.18 15.61 -11.02
N ALA A 159 25.16 16.49 -10.01
CA ALA A 159 26.30 17.34 -9.67
C ALA A 159 27.54 16.58 -9.14
N LYS A 160 27.35 15.38 -8.58
CA LYS A 160 28.46 14.51 -8.12
C LYS A 160 29.24 13.88 -9.27
N VAL A 161 28.75 13.93 -10.51
CA VAL A 161 29.47 13.36 -11.66
C VAL A 161 30.63 14.27 -12.03
N PRO A 162 31.88 13.76 -12.04
CA PRO A 162 33.03 14.56 -12.37
C PRO A 162 32.92 15.19 -13.76
N ALA A 163 33.43 16.42 -13.93
CA ALA A 163 33.37 17.16 -15.19
C ALA A 163 34.01 16.42 -16.39
N GLN A 164 34.93 15.50 -16.10
CA GLN A 164 35.61 14.67 -17.12
C GLN A 164 34.74 13.50 -17.61
N GLN A 165 33.62 13.20 -16.92
CA GLN A 165 32.70 12.15 -17.28
C GLN A 165 31.46 12.75 -17.95
N LYS A 166 31.01 12.14 -19.04
CA LYS A 166 29.77 12.53 -19.72
C LYS A 166 28.60 11.66 -19.22
N ILE A 167 27.56 12.29 -18.70
CA ILE A 167 26.31 11.58 -18.40
C ILE A 167 25.66 11.18 -19.73
N ARG A 168 25.58 9.87 -19.96
CA ARG A 168 24.98 9.27 -21.16
C ARG A 168 23.47 9.14 -21.05
N LEU A 169 22.98 8.90 -19.84
CA LEU A 169 21.56 8.73 -19.56
C LEU A 169 21.28 8.87 -18.05
N ILE A 170 20.17 9.52 -17.73
CA ILE A 170 19.53 9.49 -16.43
C ILE A 170 18.31 8.56 -16.55
N ASN A 171 18.34 7.43 -15.82
CA ASN A 171 17.27 6.44 -15.81
C ASN A 171 16.53 6.50 -14.49
N ILE A 172 15.27 6.93 -14.53
CA ILE A 172 14.44 7.19 -13.33
C ILE A 172 13.39 6.09 -13.17
N THR A 173 13.22 5.64 -11.93
CA THR A 173 12.06 4.84 -11.50
C THR A 173 11.46 5.43 -10.24
N VAL A 174 10.14 5.37 -10.10
CA VAL A 174 9.44 5.95 -8.96
C VAL A 174 8.44 4.97 -8.39
N PHE A 175 8.37 4.91 -7.06
CA PHE A 175 7.40 4.10 -6.34
C PHE A 175 6.69 4.94 -5.28
N GLY A 176 5.41 4.63 -5.02
CA GLY A 176 4.67 5.31 -3.98
C GLY A 176 3.50 4.51 -3.44
N PHE A 177 3.14 4.79 -2.18
CA PHE A 177 1.98 4.21 -1.51
C PHE A 177 1.11 5.33 -0.90
N SER A 178 -0.22 5.23 -1.05
CA SER A 178 -1.15 6.19 -0.43
C SER A 178 -0.85 7.63 -0.88
N ARG A 179 -0.66 8.58 0.06
CA ARG A 179 -0.20 9.95 -0.26
C ARG A 179 1.20 9.94 -0.89
N GLY A 180 2.07 9.00 -0.53
CA GLY A 180 3.33 8.83 -1.23
C GLY A 180 3.16 8.42 -2.71
N ALA A 181 2.08 7.72 -3.07
CA ALA A 181 1.75 7.47 -4.47
C ALA A 181 1.32 8.75 -5.19
N ALA A 182 0.59 9.64 -4.52
CA ALA A 182 0.30 10.98 -5.05
C ALA A 182 1.56 11.84 -5.18
N GLU A 183 2.47 11.79 -4.19
CA GLU A 183 3.78 12.46 -4.25
C GLU A 183 4.64 11.93 -5.40
N ALA A 184 4.63 10.61 -5.65
CA ALA A 184 5.32 10.00 -6.77
C ALA A 184 4.80 10.51 -8.13
N ARG A 185 3.48 10.65 -8.28
CA ARG A 185 2.84 11.21 -9.48
C ARG A 185 3.18 12.70 -9.65
N ALA A 186 3.12 13.47 -8.57
CA ALA A 186 3.50 14.89 -8.58
C ALA A 186 5.00 15.08 -8.87
N PHE A 187 5.87 14.24 -8.32
CA PHE A 187 7.31 14.24 -8.64
C PHE A 187 7.56 14.07 -10.14
N VAL A 188 6.91 13.10 -10.79
CA VAL A 188 7.08 12.88 -12.24
C VAL A 188 6.49 14.02 -13.04
N ARG A 189 5.35 14.59 -12.63
CA ARG A 189 4.76 15.78 -13.25
C ARG A 189 5.70 16.98 -13.18
N ASP A 190 6.22 17.27 -11.98
CA ASP A 190 7.12 18.42 -11.78
C ASP A 190 8.47 18.22 -12.50
N LEU A 191 8.96 16.97 -12.57
CA LEU A 191 10.10 16.63 -13.40
C LEU A 191 9.81 16.89 -14.88
N ALA A 192 8.64 16.49 -15.37
CA ALA A 192 8.24 16.70 -16.77
C ALA A 192 8.23 18.18 -17.16
N THR A 193 7.83 19.09 -16.24
CA THR A 193 7.87 20.54 -16.50
C THR A 193 9.29 21.08 -16.70
N ARG A 194 10.32 20.37 -16.23
CA ARG A 194 11.74 20.72 -16.36
C ARG A 194 12.42 19.98 -17.51
N CYS A 195 11.70 19.09 -18.19
CA CYS A 195 12.21 18.31 -19.30
C CYS A 195 11.78 18.90 -20.65
N GLN A 196 12.57 18.60 -21.68
CA GLN A 196 12.26 18.94 -23.07
C GLN A 196 12.26 17.66 -23.91
N GLU A 197 11.28 17.52 -24.77
CA GLU A 197 11.28 16.46 -25.78
C GLU A 197 12.24 16.85 -26.91
N LYS A 198 13.15 15.95 -27.28
CA LYS A 198 14.09 16.15 -28.37
C LYS A 198 14.39 14.83 -29.08
N ASP A 199 14.26 14.85 -30.38
CA ASP A 199 14.54 13.69 -31.26
C ASP A 199 13.80 12.40 -30.86
N GLY A 200 12.60 12.54 -30.29
CA GLY A 200 11.76 11.44 -29.81
C GLY A 200 12.20 10.83 -28.48
N GLY A 201 13.01 11.55 -27.71
CA GLY A 201 13.37 11.23 -26.33
C GLY A 201 13.27 12.47 -25.45
N TRP A 202 13.54 12.34 -24.15
CA TRP A 202 13.45 13.41 -23.17
C TRP A 202 14.83 13.85 -22.68
N GLN A 203 14.96 15.12 -22.36
CA GLN A 203 16.17 15.71 -21.80
C GLN A 203 15.83 16.55 -20.56
N TYR A 204 16.66 16.42 -19.53
CA TYR A 204 16.68 17.24 -18.32
C TYR A 204 18.00 18.00 -18.26
N ASN A 205 17.98 19.32 -18.24
CA ASN A 205 19.20 20.15 -18.31
C ASN A 205 20.15 19.74 -19.46
N ASN A 206 19.59 19.47 -20.65
CA ASN A 206 20.30 18.94 -21.84
C ASN A 206 20.92 17.54 -21.67
N LEU A 207 20.63 16.83 -20.59
CA LEU A 207 21.07 15.46 -20.38
C LEU A 207 19.95 14.49 -20.79
N PRO A 208 20.26 13.42 -21.53
CA PRO A 208 19.25 12.40 -21.87
C PRO A 208 18.65 11.80 -20.61
N LEU A 209 17.32 11.76 -20.57
CA LEU A 209 16.56 11.23 -19.43
C LEU A 209 15.43 10.31 -19.92
N ARG A 210 15.11 9.31 -19.14
CA ARG A 210 13.89 8.49 -19.27
C ARG A 210 13.28 8.23 -17.90
N VAL A 211 11.95 8.15 -17.83
CA VAL A 211 11.23 7.64 -16.67
C VAL A 211 10.72 6.24 -17.02
N ALA A 212 11.46 5.24 -16.59
CA ALA A 212 11.27 3.86 -17.02
C ALA A 212 10.03 3.21 -16.41
N PHE A 213 9.75 3.51 -15.13
CA PHE A 213 8.71 2.83 -14.38
C PHE A 213 8.14 3.69 -13.26
N ALA A 214 6.81 3.64 -13.10
CA ALA A 214 6.10 4.16 -11.95
C ALA A 214 5.26 3.05 -11.30
N GLY A 215 5.59 2.66 -10.08
CA GLY A 215 4.89 1.64 -9.30
C GLY A 215 4.08 2.28 -8.18
N LEU A 216 2.75 2.22 -8.25
CA LEU A 216 1.84 2.89 -7.33
C LEU A 216 1.00 1.88 -6.57
N PHE A 217 0.88 2.06 -5.26
CA PHE A 217 -0.05 1.33 -4.42
C PHE A 217 -1.11 2.29 -3.91
N ASP A 218 -2.34 2.06 -4.29
CA ASP A 218 -3.57 2.64 -3.78
C ASP A 218 -3.48 4.15 -3.51
N THR A 219 -3.36 4.94 -4.58
CA THR A 219 -3.16 6.40 -4.53
C THR A 219 -4.31 7.10 -3.81
N VAL A 220 -3.98 7.90 -2.80
CA VAL A 220 -4.91 8.76 -2.04
C VAL A 220 -4.31 10.15 -1.93
N CYS A 221 -4.90 11.12 -2.64
CA CYS A 221 -4.43 12.52 -2.62
C CYS A 221 -5.07 13.36 -1.52
N SER A 222 -6.15 12.89 -0.89
CA SER A 222 -6.93 13.67 0.06
C SER A 222 -6.06 14.21 1.19
N ALA A 223 -5.98 15.53 1.28
CA ALA A 223 -5.42 16.25 2.39
C ALA A 223 -6.55 16.87 3.19
N TYR A 224 -6.67 16.51 4.46
CA TYR A 224 -7.57 17.19 5.37
C TYR A 224 -6.89 18.48 5.82
N GLY A 225 -6.98 19.51 5.01
CA GLY A 225 -6.57 20.85 5.34
C GLY A 225 -7.74 21.65 5.88
N ALA A 226 -7.55 22.14 7.09
CA ALA A 226 -8.18 23.31 7.69
C ALA A 226 -9.65 23.21 8.12
N TRP A 227 -9.82 22.92 9.38
CA TRP A 227 -10.95 23.40 10.18
C TRP A 227 -11.08 24.93 10.24
N THR A 228 -10.28 25.69 9.49
CA THR A 228 -10.15 27.16 9.67
C THR A 228 -10.38 28.01 8.44
N SER A 229 -10.84 27.49 7.30
CA SER A 229 -11.25 28.37 6.21
C SER A 229 -12.69 28.12 5.76
N ALA A 230 -13.43 29.21 5.62
CA ALA A 230 -14.85 29.28 5.26
C ALA A 230 -15.19 28.82 3.83
N THR A 231 -14.28 28.18 3.15
CA THR A 231 -14.49 27.50 1.87
C THR A 231 -14.47 26.01 2.09
N PHE A 232 -15.48 25.51 2.78
CA PHE A 232 -15.80 24.11 2.90
C PHE A 232 -16.22 23.59 1.52
N SER A 233 -15.27 23.17 0.71
CA SER A 233 -15.59 22.33 -0.44
C SER A 233 -15.88 20.94 0.08
N TRP A 234 -17.12 20.50 -0.01
CA TRP A 234 -17.59 19.15 0.31
C TRP A 234 -16.95 18.06 -0.58
N ASN A 235 -16.13 18.46 -1.51
CA ASN A 235 -15.45 17.63 -2.50
C ASN A 235 -14.03 17.34 -2.02
N GLY A 236 -13.77 16.56 -1.01
CA GLY A 236 -12.47 16.10 -0.53
C GLY A 236 -11.28 16.73 -1.29
N GLY A 237 -11.00 18.04 -1.00
CA GLY A 237 -10.17 18.86 -1.90
C GLY A 237 -8.73 18.34 -1.97
N HIS A 238 -8.21 18.29 -3.18
CA HIS A 238 -6.78 18.15 -3.41
C HIS A 238 -6.08 19.45 -3.00
N ASN A 239 -4.93 19.36 -2.34
CA ASN A 239 -4.04 20.50 -2.17
C ASN A 239 -3.45 20.91 -3.52
N ASN A 240 -3.02 22.16 -3.69
CA ASN A 240 -2.45 22.70 -4.93
C ASN A 240 -1.39 21.79 -5.59
N TRP A 241 -0.60 21.08 -4.80
CA TRP A 241 0.40 20.15 -5.31
C TRP A 241 -0.21 18.87 -5.92
N ALA A 242 -1.46 18.57 -5.62
CA ALA A 242 -2.21 17.37 -6.04
C ALA A 242 -3.40 17.70 -6.99
N GLU A 243 -3.51 18.94 -7.49
CA GLU A 243 -4.60 19.34 -8.39
C GLU A 243 -4.58 18.63 -9.74
N ASP A 244 -3.39 18.27 -10.24
CA ASP A 244 -3.22 17.49 -11.46
C ASP A 244 -2.40 16.22 -11.16
N MET A 245 -3.08 15.10 -11.19
CA MET A 245 -2.51 13.77 -10.95
C MET A 245 -2.32 12.97 -12.23
N LYS A 246 -2.39 13.60 -13.40
CA LYS A 246 -2.10 12.94 -14.67
C LYS A 246 -0.67 12.46 -14.71
N LEU A 247 -0.50 11.25 -15.21
CA LEU A 247 0.84 10.72 -15.47
C LEU A 247 1.33 11.26 -16.82
N PRO A 248 2.48 11.97 -16.85
CA PRO A 248 3.03 12.51 -18.08
C PRO A 248 3.35 11.41 -19.10
N ALA A 249 3.25 11.76 -20.38
CA ALA A 249 3.57 10.84 -21.48
C ALA A 249 5.04 10.37 -21.48
N MET A 250 5.95 11.07 -20.78
CA MET A 250 7.34 10.66 -20.62
C MET A 250 7.51 9.38 -19.79
N VAL A 251 6.54 9.01 -18.96
CA VAL A 251 6.58 7.74 -18.22
C VAL A 251 6.34 6.60 -19.22
N GLU A 252 7.24 5.63 -19.25
CA GLU A 252 7.14 4.51 -20.18
C GLU A 252 6.13 3.46 -19.73
N GLN A 253 6.07 3.18 -18.44
CA GLN A 253 5.20 2.15 -17.84
C GLN A 253 4.75 2.54 -16.45
N THR A 254 3.45 2.46 -16.19
CA THR A 254 2.87 2.65 -14.86
C THR A 254 2.01 1.46 -14.48
N VAL A 255 2.20 0.99 -13.26
CA VAL A 255 1.35 -0.03 -12.62
C VAL A 255 0.77 0.56 -11.34
N HIS A 256 -0.55 0.59 -11.24
CA HIS A 256 -1.27 1.07 -10.08
C HIS A 256 -2.08 -0.08 -9.46
N MET A 257 -1.69 -0.52 -8.27
CA MET A 257 -2.39 -1.57 -7.52
C MET A 257 -3.37 -0.96 -6.55
N ILE A 258 -4.65 -1.36 -6.64
CA ILE A 258 -5.77 -0.70 -6.00
C ILE A 258 -6.44 -1.65 -5.01
N ALA A 259 -6.82 -1.14 -3.83
CA ALA A 259 -7.57 -1.84 -2.81
C ALA A 259 -9.07 -1.89 -3.13
N ALA A 260 -9.63 -3.10 -3.23
CA ALA A 260 -11.02 -3.29 -3.59
C ALA A 260 -12.01 -3.09 -2.42
N HIS A 261 -11.57 -3.26 -1.17
CA HIS A 261 -12.45 -3.25 0.01
C HIS A 261 -12.24 -2.04 0.92
N GLU A 262 -11.56 -0.98 0.45
CA GLU A 262 -11.40 0.23 1.24
C GLU A 262 -12.75 0.95 1.36
N ALA A 263 -13.29 1.04 2.58
CA ALA A 263 -14.59 1.62 2.86
C ALA A 263 -14.51 3.04 3.44
N ARG A 264 -13.32 3.51 3.85
CA ARG A 264 -13.18 4.85 4.43
C ARG A 264 -13.44 5.93 3.41
N ARG A 265 -14.40 6.81 3.69
CA ARG A 265 -14.72 7.97 2.86
C ARG A 265 -13.56 8.95 2.71
N ARG A 266 -12.67 8.97 3.72
CA ARG A 266 -11.47 9.80 3.75
C ARG A 266 -10.29 9.23 2.97
N PHE A 267 -10.46 8.08 2.34
CA PHE A 267 -9.47 7.44 1.49
C PHE A 267 -10.01 7.29 0.05
N PRO A 268 -10.40 8.41 -0.60
CA PRO A 268 -10.82 8.34 -1.99
C PRO A 268 -9.69 7.80 -2.85
N LEU A 269 -10.04 7.03 -3.87
CA LEU A 269 -9.08 6.55 -4.85
C LEU A 269 -8.80 7.64 -5.88
N ASP A 270 -7.54 7.96 -6.09
CA ASP A 270 -7.10 8.75 -7.24
C ASP A 270 -6.65 7.82 -8.36
N SER A 271 -7.59 7.45 -9.22
CA SER A 271 -7.35 6.63 -10.41
C SER A 271 -6.38 7.31 -11.37
N THR A 272 -5.68 6.52 -12.18
CA THR A 272 -4.90 7.02 -13.33
C THR A 272 -5.77 7.32 -14.54
N ARG A 273 -7.05 6.95 -14.51
CA ARG A 273 -8.03 7.17 -15.57
C ARG A 273 -8.28 8.67 -15.79
N ILE A 274 -8.40 9.07 -17.05
CA ILE A 274 -8.77 10.42 -17.46
C ILE A 274 -10.11 10.31 -18.18
N ASP A 275 -11.16 10.91 -17.63
CA ASP A 275 -12.54 10.74 -18.08
C ASP A 275 -12.94 9.24 -18.14
N ALA A 276 -13.24 8.70 -19.31
CA ALA A 276 -13.60 7.29 -19.51
C ALA A 276 -12.41 6.40 -19.86
N ASP A 277 -11.25 6.97 -20.18
CA ASP A 277 -10.15 6.26 -20.81
C ASP A 277 -8.92 6.17 -19.89
N TYR A 278 -8.16 5.11 -20.07
CA TYR A 278 -6.85 4.94 -19.44
C TYR A 278 -5.74 5.42 -20.38
N PRO A 279 -4.79 6.23 -19.90
CA PRO A 279 -3.58 6.54 -20.66
C PRO A 279 -2.84 5.26 -21.08
N GLU A 280 -2.26 5.26 -22.28
CA GLU A 280 -1.55 4.08 -22.81
C GLU A 280 -0.40 3.58 -21.90
N ASN A 281 0.15 4.46 -21.10
CA ASN A 281 1.26 4.16 -20.18
C ASN A 281 0.79 3.74 -18.79
N THR A 282 -0.48 3.35 -18.60
CA THR A 282 -1.01 2.97 -17.28
C THR A 282 -1.82 1.69 -17.31
N VAL A 283 -1.76 0.94 -16.21
CA VAL A 283 -2.67 -0.16 -15.91
C VAL A 283 -3.06 -0.10 -14.45
N GLU A 284 -4.34 -0.32 -14.17
CA GLU A 284 -4.85 -0.48 -12.80
C GLU A 284 -5.19 -1.94 -12.52
N ILE A 285 -4.76 -2.43 -11.36
CA ILE A 285 -4.91 -3.82 -10.95
C ILE A 285 -5.61 -3.83 -9.60
N TRP A 286 -6.80 -4.41 -9.54
CA TRP A 286 -7.60 -4.50 -8.33
C TRP A 286 -7.19 -5.70 -7.49
N TYR A 287 -6.79 -5.42 -6.26
CA TYR A 287 -6.47 -6.42 -5.25
C TYR A 287 -7.57 -6.52 -4.21
N PRO A 288 -7.95 -7.73 -3.79
CA PRO A 288 -8.82 -7.90 -2.63
C PRO A 288 -8.08 -7.46 -1.36
N GLY A 289 -8.81 -6.87 -0.44
CA GLY A 289 -8.29 -6.29 0.79
C GLY A 289 -8.46 -4.78 0.83
N VAL A 290 -8.10 -4.19 1.96
CA VAL A 290 -8.17 -2.74 2.21
C VAL A 290 -6.84 -2.07 1.91
N HIS A 291 -6.76 -0.76 2.08
CA HIS A 291 -5.61 0.09 1.76
C HIS A 291 -4.24 -0.50 2.12
N SER A 292 -4.06 -0.87 3.39
CA SER A 292 -2.79 -1.45 3.87
C SER A 292 -2.68 -2.97 3.64
N ASP A 293 -3.75 -3.66 3.23
CA ASP A 293 -3.64 -5.03 2.70
C ASP A 293 -2.97 -5.04 1.32
N VAL A 294 -3.05 -3.94 0.58
CA VAL A 294 -2.43 -3.76 -0.73
C VAL A 294 -1.09 -3.05 -0.62
N GLY A 295 -1.01 -1.99 0.17
CA GLY A 295 0.21 -1.17 0.31
C GLY A 295 1.18 -1.63 1.40
N GLY A 296 0.81 -2.60 2.22
CA GLY A 296 1.53 -2.94 3.45
C GLY A 296 1.27 -1.93 4.56
N GLY A 297 1.86 -2.14 5.74
CA GLY A 297 1.74 -1.22 6.85
C GLY A 297 0.92 -1.74 8.04
N TYR A 298 0.40 -2.97 7.97
CA TYR A 298 -0.14 -3.66 9.15
C TYR A 298 0.95 -4.46 9.85
N ALA A 299 0.95 -4.43 11.17
CA ALA A 299 1.79 -5.31 11.97
C ALA A 299 1.30 -6.77 11.90
N PRO A 300 2.16 -7.77 12.16
CA PRO A 300 1.72 -9.15 12.27
C PRO A 300 0.63 -9.30 13.34
N GLN A 301 -0.47 -9.98 12.98
CA GLN A 301 -1.62 -10.25 13.86
C GLN A 301 -2.45 -9.03 14.27
N GLU A 302 -2.26 -7.88 13.66
CA GLU A 302 -3.11 -6.71 13.88
C GLU A 302 -4.58 -7.05 13.60
N GLN A 303 -5.49 -6.57 14.41
CA GLN A 303 -6.92 -6.95 14.37
C GLN A 303 -7.19 -8.47 14.41
N GLY A 304 -6.24 -9.28 14.89
CA GLY A 304 -6.35 -10.75 14.87
C GLY A 304 -6.21 -11.36 13.47
N ARG A 305 -5.70 -10.62 12.49
CA ARG A 305 -5.51 -11.04 11.09
C ARG A 305 -4.04 -11.11 10.71
N GLU A 306 -3.73 -11.87 9.67
CA GLU A 306 -2.38 -11.99 9.16
C GLU A 306 -2.11 -10.93 8.10
N ASN A 307 -1.00 -10.20 8.22
CA ASN A 307 -0.62 -9.14 7.28
C ASN A 307 0.04 -9.67 5.99
N THR A 308 0.07 -10.99 5.80
CA THR A 308 0.75 -11.65 4.68
C THR A 308 0.07 -11.43 3.32
N ILE A 309 -1.19 -11.00 3.30
CA ILE A 309 -1.92 -10.68 2.06
C ILE A 309 -1.21 -9.61 1.22
N SER A 310 -0.61 -8.60 1.85
CA SER A 310 0.10 -7.52 1.17
C SER A 310 1.30 -8.01 0.34
N ARG A 311 1.82 -9.20 0.66
CA ARG A 311 2.93 -9.83 -0.07
C ARG A 311 2.56 -10.25 -1.48
N PHE A 312 1.28 -10.46 -1.78
CA PHE A 312 0.85 -10.78 -3.15
C PHE A 312 0.98 -9.55 -4.05
N ALA A 313 0.50 -8.39 -3.60
CA ALA A 313 0.69 -7.13 -4.32
C ALA A 313 2.17 -6.74 -4.40
N LEU A 314 2.93 -6.90 -3.30
CA LEU A 314 4.37 -6.67 -3.26
C LEU A 314 5.13 -7.45 -4.33
N ASN A 315 4.96 -8.79 -4.34
CA ASN A 315 5.67 -9.66 -5.28
C ASN A 315 5.26 -9.38 -6.73
N HIS A 316 3.98 -9.12 -6.97
CA HIS A 316 3.52 -8.80 -8.32
C HIS A 316 4.09 -7.47 -8.82
N MET A 317 4.15 -6.42 -7.97
CA MET A 317 4.83 -5.17 -8.30
C MET A 317 6.33 -5.40 -8.55
N TYR A 318 6.98 -6.18 -7.69
CA TYR A 318 8.38 -6.55 -7.86
C TYR A 318 8.62 -7.25 -9.21
N ASP A 319 7.82 -8.27 -9.54
CA ASP A 319 7.98 -9.05 -10.78
C ASP A 319 7.81 -8.17 -12.03
N ILE A 320 6.77 -7.31 -12.06
CA ILE A 320 6.54 -6.40 -13.19
C ILE A 320 7.66 -5.36 -13.30
N ALA A 321 8.07 -4.76 -12.19
CA ALA A 321 9.12 -3.75 -12.17
C ALA A 321 10.49 -4.35 -12.52
N TYR A 322 10.80 -5.55 -12.03
CA TYR A 322 12.01 -6.29 -12.39
C TYR A 322 12.06 -6.59 -13.90
N ALA A 323 10.94 -7.04 -14.47
CA ALA A 323 10.81 -7.28 -15.92
C ALA A 323 10.91 -5.97 -16.74
N ALA A 324 10.50 -4.83 -16.18
CA ALA A 324 10.67 -3.50 -16.78
C ALA A 324 12.13 -3.00 -16.74
N GLY A 325 12.99 -3.66 -15.95
CA GLY A 325 14.40 -3.34 -15.80
C GLY A 325 14.71 -2.45 -14.59
N VAL A 326 13.82 -2.41 -13.59
CA VAL A 326 14.15 -1.83 -12.28
C VAL A 326 15.23 -2.68 -11.61
N LEU A 327 16.22 -2.03 -11.04
CA LEU A 327 17.41 -2.70 -10.53
C LEU A 327 17.20 -3.25 -9.11
N PHE A 328 16.32 -4.21 -8.99
CA PHE A 328 16.18 -5.02 -7.78
C PHE A 328 17.23 -6.13 -7.72
N GLU A 329 17.62 -6.53 -6.51
CA GLU A 329 18.32 -7.79 -6.31
C GLU A 329 17.36 -8.95 -6.55
N PRO A 330 17.80 -10.07 -7.17
CA PRO A 330 16.98 -11.27 -7.22
C PRO A 330 16.52 -11.68 -5.80
N ILE A 331 15.28 -12.12 -5.67
CA ILE A 331 14.71 -12.45 -4.34
C ILE A 331 15.58 -13.47 -3.59
N ASP A 332 16.14 -14.45 -4.31
CA ASP A 332 16.99 -15.49 -3.71
C ASP A 332 18.33 -14.96 -3.18
N ASP A 333 18.79 -13.84 -3.73
CA ASP A 333 20.06 -13.19 -3.33
C ASP A 333 19.86 -12.16 -2.19
N LEU A 334 18.59 -11.87 -1.81
CA LEU A 334 18.29 -10.94 -0.73
C LEU A 334 18.75 -11.47 0.63
N PRO A 335 19.19 -10.60 1.57
CA PRO A 335 19.43 -10.99 2.96
C PRO A 335 18.19 -11.66 3.56
N GLY A 336 18.39 -12.70 4.39
CA GLY A 336 17.31 -13.51 4.95
C GLY A 336 16.10 -12.71 5.46
N PRO A 337 16.26 -11.71 6.35
CA PRO A 337 15.15 -10.91 6.86
C PRO A 337 14.40 -10.11 5.78
N VAL A 338 15.10 -9.66 4.73
CA VAL A 338 14.47 -8.95 3.60
C VAL A 338 13.73 -9.94 2.71
N ARG A 339 14.34 -11.10 2.42
CA ARG A 339 13.73 -12.17 1.62
C ARG A 339 12.44 -12.69 2.27
N ASP A 340 12.41 -12.81 3.60
CA ASP A 340 11.23 -13.29 4.34
C ASP A 340 10.02 -12.37 4.16
N GLU A 341 10.21 -11.07 3.89
CA GLU A 341 9.13 -10.14 3.58
C GLU A 341 8.47 -10.42 2.20
N PHE A 342 9.19 -11.09 1.29
CA PHE A 342 8.69 -11.52 -0.02
C PHE A 342 8.11 -12.94 -0.01
N ASN A 343 8.22 -13.66 1.11
CA ASN A 343 7.77 -15.04 1.20
C ASN A 343 6.24 -15.15 1.07
N LYS A 344 5.80 -15.89 0.05
CA LYS A 344 4.39 -16.21 -0.26
C LYS A 344 3.96 -17.61 0.17
N ASP A 345 4.77 -18.33 0.93
CA ASP A 345 4.54 -19.74 1.28
C ASP A 345 3.51 -19.89 2.43
N ASN A 346 2.34 -19.31 2.21
CA ASN A 346 1.17 -19.52 3.02
C ASN A 346 0.10 -20.24 2.19
N ALA A 347 0.00 -21.57 2.33
CA ALA A 347 -0.92 -22.38 1.56
C ALA A 347 -2.38 -22.01 1.83
N GLN A 348 -2.73 -21.66 3.07
CA GLN A 348 -4.08 -21.28 3.47
C GLN A 348 -4.48 -19.93 2.86
N LEU A 349 -3.57 -18.94 2.87
CA LEU A 349 -3.82 -17.66 2.20
C LEU A 349 -3.98 -17.85 0.69
N ARG A 350 -3.13 -18.66 0.08
CA ARG A 350 -3.18 -18.91 -1.38
C ARG A 350 -4.50 -19.58 -1.79
N GLU A 351 -4.96 -20.56 -1.02
CA GLU A 351 -6.27 -21.20 -1.23
C GLU A 351 -7.40 -20.18 -1.10
N ALA A 352 -7.38 -19.40 0.00
CA ALA A 352 -8.40 -18.39 0.29
C ALA A 352 -8.45 -17.28 -0.77
N PHE A 353 -7.28 -16.77 -1.18
CA PHE A 353 -7.15 -15.77 -2.23
C PHE A 353 -7.67 -16.28 -3.58
N ASN A 354 -7.27 -17.49 -3.98
CA ASN A 354 -7.72 -18.07 -5.24
C ASN A 354 -9.24 -18.30 -5.26
N ALA A 355 -9.80 -18.80 -4.15
CA ALA A 355 -11.24 -18.96 -4.01
C ALA A 355 -11.99 -17.63 -4.05
N TYR A 356 -11.43 -16.59 -3.42
CA TYR A 356 -11.97 -15.24 -3.51
C TYR A 356 -11.99 -14.72 -4.96
N ILE A 357 -10.88 -14.82 -5.69
CA ILE A 357 -10.81 -14.39 -7.09
C ILE A 357 -11.81 -15.16 -7.97
N GLU A 358 -12.04 -16.45 -7.68
CA GLU A 358 -13.08 -17.23 -8.39
C GLU A 358 -14.48 -16.74 -8.08
N ALA A 359 -14.75 -16.34 -6.85
CA ALA A 359 -16.06 -15.88 -6.41
C ALA A 359 -16.44 -14.48 -6.92
N VAL A 360 -15.48 -13.68 -7.43
CA VAL A 360 -15.76 -12.36 -8.02
C VAL A 360 -16.56 -12.55 -9.30
N PRO A 361 -17.83 -12.05 -9.38
CA PRO A 361 -18.71 -12.33 -10.51
C PRO A 361 -18.22 -11.76 -11.84
N LYS A 362 -17.68 -10.55 -11.81
CA LYS A 362 -17.24 -9.83 -13.01
C LYS A 362 -15.80 -9.34 -12.82
N LYS A 363 -14.89 -9.90 -13.61
CA LYS A 363 -13.44 -9.63 -13.52
C LYS A 363 -12.95 -8.64 -14.56
N THR A 364 -13.81 -8.28 -15.50
CA THR A 364 -13.52 -7.35 -16.59
C THR A 364 -14.76 -6.47 -16.83
N GLY A 365 -14.55 -5.23 -17.22
CA GLY A 365 -15.63 -4.28 -17.45
C GLY A 365 -15.18 -2.86 -17.10
N THR A 366 -16.12 -1.98 -16.84
CA THR A 366 -15.80 -0.65 -16.29
C THR A 366 -15.25 -0.78 -14.87
N MET A 367 -14.53 0.22 -14.40
CA MET A 367 -14.02 0.28 -13.03
C MET A 367 -15.15 0.08 -12.01
N GLU A 368 -16.28 0.75 -12.24
CA GLU A 368 -17.45 0.72 -11.37
C GLU A 368 -18.06 -0.70 -11.27
N GLU A 369 -18.13 -1.41 -12.41
CA GLU A 369 -18.64 -2.79 -12.45
C GLU A 369 -17.71 -3.77 -11.74
N VAL A 370 -16.39 -3.59 -11.90
CA VAL A 370 -15.38 -4.42 -11.23
C VAL A 370 -15.40 -4.17 -9.73
N LEU A 371 -15.43 -2.90 -9.30
CA LEU A 371 -15.57 -2.53 -7.89
C LEU A 371 -16.84 -3.13 -7.28
N ALA A 372 -18.00 -2.97 -7.96
CA ALA A 372 -19.26 -3.53 -7.50
C ALA A 372 -19.16 -5.06 -7.32
N SER A 373 -18.48 -5.76 -8.23
CA SER A 373 -18.31 -7.21 -8.15
C SER A 373 -17.43 -7.65 -6.97
N HIS A 374 -16.38 -6.91 -6.66
CA HIS A 374 -15.58 -7.16 -5.45
C HIS A 374 -16.38 -6.89 -4.18
N MET A 375 -17.08 -5.77 -4.13
CA MET A 375 -17.91 -5.40 -2.98
C MET A 375 -19.07 -6.36 -2.78
N GLN A 376 -19.67 -6.93 -3.84
CA GLN A 376 -20.71 -7.93 -3.74
C GLN A 376 -20.23 -9.17 -2.95
N VAL A 377 -19.01 -9.65 -3.19
CA VAL A 377 -18.45 -10.78 -2.43
C VAL A 377 -18.26 -10.41 -0.96
N MET A 378 -17.76 -9.20 -0.67
CA MET A 378 -17.61 -8.70 0.70
C MET A 378 -18.96 -8.60 1.42
N HIS A 379 -19.99 -8.05 0.77
CA HIS A 379 -21.31 -7.89 1.36
C HIS A 379 -22.02 -9.23 1.61
N ARG A 380 -21.78 -10.24 0.79
CA ARG A 380 -22.24 -11.62 1.06
C ARG A 380 -21.60 -12.19 2.32
N TRP A 381 -20.29 -11.98 2.49
CA TRP A 381 -19.59 -12.38 3.71
C TRP A 381 -20.11 -11.60 4.94
N LEU A 382 -20.28 -10.28 4.85
CA LEU A 382 -20.85 -9.46 5.92
C LEU A 382 -22.23 -9.93 6.34
N LYS A 383 -23.10 -10.28 5.38
CA LYS A 383 -24.41 -10.86 5.65
C LYS A 383 -24.33 -12.13 6.51
N GLU A 384 -23.47 -13.08 6.13
CA GLU A 384 -23.32 -14.33 6.89
C GLU A 384 -22.77 -14.06 8.30
N ARG A 385 -21.84 -13.12 8.42
CA ARG A 385 -21.24 -12.71 9.68
C ARG A 385 -22.29 -12.10 10.63
N VAL A 386 -23.09 -11.14 10.19
CA VAL A 386 -24.11 -10.47 11.02
C VAL A 386 -25.31 -11.38 11.33
N ALA A 387 -25.57 -12.39 10.52
CA ALA A 387 -26.60 -13.41 10.78
C ALA A 387 -26.17 -14.45 11.84
N GLY A 388 -24.96 -14.34 12.39
CA GLY A 388 -24.42 -15.26 13.39
C GLY A 388 -24.20 -16.70 12.87
N LYS A 389 -24.21 -16.88 11.55
CA LYS A 389 -24.01 -18.19 10.89
C LYS A 389 -22.56 -18.63 10.80
N SER A 390 -21.62 -17.71 11.05
CA SER A 390 -20.21 -18.03 11.24
C SER A 390 -19.69 -17.22 12.44
N GLU A 391 -19.20 -17.91 13.47
CA GLU A 391 -18.26 -17.27 14.37
C GLU A 391 -17.04 -16.89 13.51
N SER A 392 -16.84 -15.60 13.28
CA SER A 392 -15.69 -15.23 12.49
C SER A 392 -14.42 -15.74 13.17
N ALA A 393 -13.55 -16.40 12.44
CA ALA A 393 -12.28 -16.90 12.99
C ALA A 393 -11.46 -15.76 13.61
N SER A 394 -11.59 -14.54 13.09
CA SER A 394 -10.98 -13.33 13.66
C SER A 394 -11.54 -12.99 15.05
N LYS A 395 -12.87 -13.06 15.24
CA LYS A 395 -13.51 -12.84 16.55
C LYS A 395 -13.02 -13.85 17.58
N ALA A 396 -13.05 -15.15 17.24
CA ALA A 396 -12.54 -16.21 18.12
C ALA A 396 -11.05 -16.04 18.44
N ARG A 397 -10.26 -15.56 17.50
CA ARG A 397 -8.84 -15.25 17.69
C ARG A 397 -8.65 -14.05 18.62
N LEU A 398 -9.37 -12.95 18.42
CA LEU A 398 -9.32 -11.77 19.28
C LEU A 398 -9.72 -12.12 20.72
N VAL A 399 -10.75 -12.95 20.91
CA VAL A 399 -11.14 -13.45 22.23
C VAL A 399 -9.99 -14.22 22.90
N ARG A 400 -9.34 -15.13 22.15
CA ARG A 400 -8.17 -15.86 22.68
C ARG A 400 -7.02 -14.92 23.02
N MET A 401 -6.69 -13.98 22.13
CA MET A 401 -5.62 -12.99 22.38
C MET A 401 -5.89 -12.18 23.64
N ARG A 402 -7.12 -11.67 23.80
CA ARG A 402 -7.56 -10.93 24.99
C ARG A 402 -7.41 -11.78 26.27
N ASP A 403 -7.90 -13.00 26.24
CA ASP A 403 -7.90 -13.88 27.41
C ASP A 403 -6.47 -14.34 27.80
N GLU A 404 -5.60 -14.59 26.83
CA GLU A 404 -4.18 -14.88 27.05
C GLU A 404 -3.43 -13.65 27.60
N ALA A 405 -3.68 -12.47 27.06
CA ALA A 405 -3.12 -11.21 27.53
C ALA A 405 -3.53 -10.96 28.98
N LYS A 406 -4.82 -11.12 29.32
CA LYS A 406 -5.34 -11.03 30.69
C LYS A 406 -4.66 -11.99 31.65
N LYS A 407 -4.45 -13.25 31.22
CA LYS A 407 -3.75 -14.26 32.03
C LYS A 407 -2.29 -13.86 32.30
N LYS A 408 -1.59 -13.34 31.27
CA LYS A 408 -0.20 -12.86 31.41
C LYS A 408 -0.12 -11.63 32.34
N ALA A 409 -1.00 -10.66 32.18
CA ALA A 409 -1.07 -9.49 33.05
C ALA A 409 -1.29 -9.88 34.53
N ASN A 410 -2.23 -10.78 34.78
CA ASN A 410 -2.50 -11.27 36.13
C ASN A 410 -1.32 -12.04 36.73
N ALA A 411 -0.62 -12.87 35.95
CA ALA A 411 0.59 -13.55 36.40
C ALA A 411 1.70 -12.55 36.74
N ALA A 412 1.90 -11.52 35.94
CA ALA A 412 2.88 -10.46 36.20
C ALA A 412 2.53 -9.64 37.47
N ARG A 413 1.24 -9.33 37.68
CA ARG A 413 0.77 -8.67 38.93
C ARG A 413 1.02 -9.55 40.16
N ALA A 414 0.77 -10.86 40.05
CA ALA A 414 1.05 -11.79 41.14
C ALA A 414 2.56 -11.87 41.43
N GLN A 415 3.40 -11.85 40.42
CA GLN A 415 4.85 -11.81 40.56
C GLN A 415 5.33 -10.52 41.24
N GLN A 416 4.79 -9.37 40.85
CA GLN A 416 5.06 -8.08 41.51
C GLN A 416 4.68 -8.13 43.01
N ALA A 417 3.48 -8.66 43.31
CA ALA A 417 3.01 -8.79 44.69
C ALA A 417 3.92 -9.72 45.52
N ALA A 418 4.40 -10.83 44.93
CA ALA A 418 5.34 -11.73 45.60
C ALA A 418 6.67 -11.04 45.95
N ILE A 419 7.22 -10.24 45.00
CA ILE A 419 8.47 -9.47 45.24
C ILE A 419 8.29 -8.43 46.36
N LEU A 420 7.11 -7.79 46.41
CA LEU A 420 6.76 -6.85 47.48
C LEU A 420 6.60 -7.56 48.83
N MET A 421 6.05 -8.78 48.88
CA MET A 421 5.94 -9.59 50.11
C MET A 421 7.29 -10.06 50.61
N GLU A 422 8.25 -10.32 49.75
CA GLU A 422 9.64 -10.64 50.16
C GLU A 422 10.28 -9.51 51.01
N GLN A 423 9.78 -8.29 50.91
CA GLN A 423 10.27 -7.11 51.67
C GLN A 423 9.64 -6.97 53.05
N GLN A 424 8.40 -7.47 53.26
CA GLN A 424 7.65 -7.26 54.51
C GLN A 424 8.13 -8.11 55.68
N GLY A 425 9.21 -8.91 55.53
CA GLY A 425 9.76 -9.75 56.57
C GLY A 425 10.58 -9.04 57.64
N GLY A 426 10.70 -7.69 57.67
CA GLY A 426 11.48 -6.92 58.62
C GLY A 426 10.57 -6.04 59.51
N TYR A 427 10.53 -6.31 60.82
CA TYR A 427 9.99 -5.41 61.81
C TYR A 427 10.95 -4.21 62.00
N GLY A 428 10.69 -3.06 61.36
CA GLY A 428 11.47 -1.83 61.52
C GLY A 428 10.85 -0.66 60.77
N GLU A 429 11.00 0.58 61.28
CA GLU A 429 10.40 1.81 60.78
C GLU A 429 10.94 2.33 59.41
N GLU A 430 11.91 1.66 58.82
CA GLU A 430 12.42 2.00 57.48
C GLU A 430 11.83 1.05 56.41
N ILE A 431 11.17 1.63 55.39
CA ILE A 431 10.74 0.87 54.21
C ILE A 431 12.01 0.38 53.51
N PRO A 432 12.27 -0.96 53.46
CA PRO A 432 13.47 -1.45 52.83
C PRO A 432 13.46 -1.12 51.34
N MET A 433 14.55 -0.52 50.83
CA MET A 433 14.73 -0.32 49.41
C MET A 433 14.94 -1.68 48.72
N PHE A 434 14.46 -1.85 47.51
CA PHE A 434 14.71 -3.03 46.71
C PHE A 434 16.22 -3.30 46.57
N SER A 435 16.63 -4.52 46.75
CA SER A 435 17.96 -4.93 46.27
C SER A 435 18.04 -4.76 44.75
N PRO A 436 19.22 -4.56 44.17
CA PRO A 436 19.36 -4.41 42.71
C PRO A 436 18.73 -5.58 41.93
N GLU A 437 18.76 -6.79 42.50
CA GLU A 437 18.14 -7.98 41.88
C GLU A 437 16.62 -7.97 42.00
N GLN A 438 16.07 -7.57 43.15
CA GLN A 438 14.62 -7.38 43.31
C GLN A 438 14.08 -6.28 42.43
N ALA A 439 14.78 -5.15 42.31
CA ALA A 439 14.42 -4.07 41.41
C ALA A 439 14.34 -4.55 39.97
N LYS A 440 15.35 -5.28 39.48
CA LYS A 440 15.40 -5.87 38.14
C LYS A 440 14.24 -6.83 37.90
N ARG A 441 13.90 -7.70 38.86
CA ARG A 441 12.76 -8.63 38.77
C ARG A 441 11.42 -7.86 38.73
N TYR A 442 11.27 -6.85 39.55
CA TYR A 442 10.07 -6.01 39.59
C TYR A 442 9.86 -5.23 38.29
N ASP A 443 10.93 -4.64 37.74
CA ASP A 443 10.90 -3.92 36.48
C ASP A 443 10.56 -4.86 35.29
N ALA A 444 11.12 -6.07 35.29
CA ALA A 444 10.80 -7.09 34.28
C ALA A 444 9.32 -7.52 34.35
N ALA A 445 8.78 -7.71 35.57
CA ALA A 445 7.37 -8.00 35.77
C ALA A 445 6.48 -6.82 35.38
N THR A 446 6.90 -5.57 35.66
CA THR A 446 6.21 -4.35 35.25
C THR A 446 6.12 -4.25 33.73
N LYS A 447 7.23 -4.46 33.04
CA LYS A 447 7.27 -4.49 31.58
C LYS A 447 6.34 -5.56 31.01
N THR A 448 6.41 -6.77 31.54
CA THR A 448 5.54 -7.89 31.11
C THR A 448 4.06 -7.57 31.32
N ARG A 449 3.72 -6.94 32.46
CA ARG A 449 2.35 -6.51 32.74
C ARG A 449 1.89 -5.46 31.73
N ASN A 450 2.66 -4.41 31.52
CA ASN A 450 2.30 -3.32 30.60
C ASN A 450 2.14 -3.84 29.18
N ASP A 451 3.09 -4.64 28.67
CA ASP A 451 2.98 -5.27 27.34
C ASP A 451 1.75 -6.19 27.21
N ALA A 452 1.28 -6.79 28.32
CA ALA A 452 0.10 -7.64 28.32
C ALA A 452 -1.20 -6.82 28.45
N ASP A 453 -1.20 -5.76 29.26
CA ASP A 453 -2.35 -4.83 29.36
C ASP A 453 -2.59 -4.13 28.01
N ASP A 454 -1.54 -3.65 27.32
CA ASP A 454 -1.63 -3.08 25.97
C ASP A 454 -2.28 -4.05 24.97
N LYS A 455 -1.86 -5.33 24.98
CA LYS A 455 -2.44 -6.35 24.11
C LYS A 455 -3.89 -6.70 24.46
N TYR A 456 -4.24 -6.64 25.75
CA TYR A 456 -5.62 -6.84 26.19
C TYR A 456 -6.52 -5.73 25.66
N ASP A 457 -6.08 -4.48 25.82
CA ASP A 457 -6.84 -3.31 25.36
C ASP A 457 -7.00 -3.32 23.85
N GLU A 458 -5.93 -3.57 23.09
CA GLU A 458 -5.98 -3.71 21.63
C GLU A 458 -7.00 -4.77 21.16
N ALA A 459 -6.97 -5.97 21.75
CA ALA A 459 -7.90 -7.04 21.37
C ALA A 459 -9.34 -6.74 21.80
N ASN A 460 -9.53 -6.08 22.93
CA ASN A 460 -10.85 -5.71 23.45
C ASN A 460 -11.49 -4.57 22.63
N ASP A 461 -10.68 -3.59 22.22
CA ASP A 461 -11.13 -2.49 21.36
C ASP A 461 -11.52 -3.01 19.98
N ALA A 462 -10.70 -3.89 19.40
CA ALA A 462 -11.02 -4.54 18.13
C ALA A 462 -12.33 -5.36 18.18
N LEU A 463 -12.62 -6.05 19.29
CA LEU A 463 -13.88 -6.77 19.49
C LEU A 463 -15.08 -5.81 19.61
N THR A 464 -14.90 -4.67 20.26
CA THR A 464 -15.93 -3.64 20.44
C THR A 464 -16.28 -3.00 19.11
N ASP A 465 -15.27 -2.60 18.34
CA ASP A 465 -15.46 -2.00 17.02
C ASP A 465 -16.15 -2.94 16.05
N LEU A 466 -15.72 -4.20 16.02
CA LEU A 466 -16.36 -5.24 15.22
C LEU A 466 -17.88 -5.33 15.47
N GLY A 467 -18.29 -5.31 16.73
CA GLY A 467 -19.70 -5.37 17.10
C GLY A 467 -20.49 -4.10 16.77
N GLN A 468 -19.87 -2.94 16.79
CA GLN A 468 -20.51 -1.68 16.40
C GLN A 468 -20.71 -1.61 14.89
N GLU A 469 -19.70 -1.99 14.10
CA GLU A 469 -19.77 -1.99 12.64
C GLU A 469 -20.83 -2.97 12.11
N GLU A 470 -20.98 -4.14 12.75
CA GLU A 470 -22.04 -5.08 12.42
C GLU A 470 -23.45 -4.48 12.59
N ARG A 471 -23.69 -3.74 13.68
CA ARG A 471 -24.97 -3.06 13.91
C ARG A 471 -25.25 -1.95 12.90
N LYS A 472 -24.24 -1.13 12.61
CA LYS A 472 -24.36 -0.07 11.60
C LYS A 472 -24.69 -0.65 10.21
N TYR A 473 -24.04 -1.75 9.84
CA TYR A 473 -24.29 -2.43 8.56
C TYR A 473 -25.74 -2.93 8.45
N ILE A 474 -26.29 -3.54 9.51
CA ILE A 474 -27.69 -3.98 9.52
C ILE A 474 -28.64 -2.78 9.31
N TRP A 475 -28.41 -1.65 9.97
CA TRP A 475 -29.22 -0.46 9.80
C TRP A 475 -29.17 0.10 8.37
N ASP A 476 -27.99 0.10 7.75
CA ASP A 476 -27.85 0.55 6.37
C ASP A 476 -28.63 -0.34 5.40
N VAL A 477 -28.59 -1.65 5.60
CA VAL A 477 -29.40 -2.59 4.80
C VAL A 477 -30.91 -2.30 4.99
N GLN A 478 -31.36 -2.10 6.22
CA GLN A 478 -32.76 -1.77 6.49
C GLN A 478 -33.19 -0.44 5.85
N ASP A 479 -32.31 0.58 5.88
CA ASP A 479 -32.55 1.87 5.24
C ASP A 479 -32.67 1.74 3.71
N ILE A 480 -31.85 0.90 3.08
CA ILE A 480 -31.94 0.61 1.63
C ILE A 480 -33.32 0.05 1.27
N TYR A 481 -33.81 -0.96 2.02
CA TYR A 481 -35.16 -1.50 1.79
C TYR A 481 -36.25 -0.48 2.05
N PHE A 482 -36.12 0.33 3.10
CA PHE A 482 -37.08 1.39 3.40
C PHE A 482 -37.17 2.41 2.27
N ARG A 483 -36.06 2.92 1.78
CA ARG A 483 -36.05 3.90 0.69
C ARG A 483 -36.59 3.33 -0.62
N GLU A 484 -36.26 2.08 -0.94
CA GLU A 484 -36.85 1.41 -2.12
C GLU A 484 -38.38 1.29 -1.98
N SER A 485 -38.88 0.94 -0.79
CA SER A 485 -40.33 0.87 -0.55
C SER A 485 -41.04 2.23 -0.73
N GLN A 486 -40.33 3.32 -0.56
CA GLN A 486 -40.78 4.68 -0.85
C GLN A 486 -40.64 5.09 -2.34
N GLY A 487 -40.24 4.15 -3.21
CA GLY A 487 -40.09 4.42 -4.65
C GLY A 487 -38.79 5.16 -5.00
N GLN A 488 -37.83 5.26 -4.09
CA GLN A 488 -36.54 5.90 -4.38
C GLN A 488 -35.68 4.99 -5.26
N LYS A 489 -35.00 5.58 -6.25
CA LYS A 489 -34.06 4.85 -7.10
C LYS A 489 -32.77 4.58 -6.34
N LEU A 490 -32.42 3.31 -6.22
CA LEU A 490 -31.18 2.89 -5.58
C LEU A 490 -29.94 3.18 -6.47
N SER A 491 -28.87 3.63 -5.85
CA SER A 491 -27.54 3.76 -6.48
C SER A 491 -26.95 2.39 -6.83
N LEU A 492 -25.86 2.35 -7.58
CA LEU A 492 -25.13 1.11 -7.87
C LEU A 492 -24.71 0.40 -6.57
N ARG A 493 -24.13 1.15 -5.62
CA ARG A 493 -23.74 0.65 -4.30
C ARG A 493 -24.91 -0.03 -3.58
N GLU A 494 -26.04 0.66 -3.48
CA GLU A 494 -27.22 0.17 -2.77
C GLU A 494 -27.82 -1.07 -3.42
N ARG A 495 -27.87 -1.12 -4.74
CA ARG A 495 -28.28 -2.32 -5.46
C ARG A 495 -27.34 -3.48 -5.18
N THR A 496 -26.03 -3.28 -5.21
CA THR A 496 -25.03 -4.31 -4.94
C THR A 496 -25.16 -4.87 -3.52
N ILE A 497 -25.39 -4.00 -2.52
CA ILE A 497 -25.62 -4.42 -1.13
C ILE A 497 -26.91 -5.25 -1.04
N LYS A 498 -28.00 -4.78 -1.67
CA LYS A 498 -29.29 -5.48 -1.67
C LYS A 498 -29.19 -6.85 -2.36
N GLU A 499 -28.59 -6.92 -3.54
CA GLU A 499 -28.37 -8.16 -4.29
C GLU A 499 -27.54 -9.16 -3.47
N ALA A 500 -26.48 -8.71 -2.81
CA ALA A 500 -25.67 -9.54 -1.93
C ALA A 500 -26.47 -10.03 -0.70
N TRP A 501 -27.37 -9.18 -0.18
CA TRP A 501 -28.22 -9.55 0.95
C TRP A 501 -29.30 -10.55 0.57
N GLU A 502 -29.85 -10.47 -0.63
CA GLU A 502 -30.86 -11.39 -1.16
C GLU A 502 -30.28 -12.72 -1.68
N ASP A 503 -28.99 -12.74 -2.04
CA ASP A 503 -28.32 -13.95 -2.51
C ASP A 503 -28.30 -15.02 -1.40
N THR A 504 -29.01 -16.12 -1.63
CA THR A 504 -29.12 -17.26 -0.70
C THR A 504 -28.07 -18.35 -0.96
N SER A 505 -27.29 -18.23 -2.00
CA SER A 505 -26.25 -19.22 -2.31
C SER A 505 -25.15 -19.19 -1.23
N PRO A 506 -24.63 -20.34 -0.80
CA PRO A 506 -23.60 -20.39 0.24
C PRO A 506 -22.29 -19.79 -0.27
N LEU A 507 -21.66 -18.95 0.54
CA LEU A 507 -20.31 -18.48 0.26
C LEU A 507 -19.31 -19.58 0.60
N PRO A 508 -18.37 -19.93 -0.30
CA PRO A 508 -17.35 -20.95 -0.01
C PRO A 508 -16.57 -20.64 1.26
N ASP A 509 -16.28 -21.64 2.08
CA ASP A 509 -15.57 -21.45 3.36
C ASP A 509 -14.16 -20.84 3.15
N ALA A 510 -13.51 -21.15 2.04
CA ALA A 510 -12.22 -20.52 1.70
C ALA A 510 -12.34 -19.01 1.48
N VAL A 511 -13.48 -18.52 0.92
CA VAL A 511 -13.76 -17.08 0.77
C VAL A 511 -14.05 -16.45 2.13
N LYS A 512 -14.78 -17.13 3.01
CA LYS A 512 -14.99 -16.65 4.38
C LYS A 512 -13.66 -16.52 5.12
N ARG A 513 -12.80 -17.55 5.03
CA ARG A 513 -11.44 -17.50 5.60
C ARG A 513 -10.61 -16.35 5.07
N PHE A 514 -10.78 -15.98 3.79
CA PHE A 514 -10.09 -14.82 3.22
C PHE A 514 -10.39 -13.57 4.04
N PHE A 515 -11.65 -13.25 4.27
CA PHE A 515 -12.05 -12.07 5.04
C PHE A 515 -11.76 -12.20 6.54
N ASP A 516 -11.93 -13.40 7.10
CA ASP A 516 -11.79 -13.63 8.54
C ASP A 516 -10.34 -13.61 9.03
N LEU A 517 -9.38 -14.04 8.18
CA LEU A 517 -8.00 -14.24 8.61
C LEU A 517 -6.99 -13.29 7.94
N PHE A 518 -7.32 -12.75 6.78
CA PHE A 518 -6.33 -12.05 5.95
C PHE A 518 -6.74 -10.63 5.56
N SER A 519 -8.02 -10.34 5.33
CA SER A 519 -8.47 -9.00 4.97
C SER A 519 -8.80 -8.20 6.22
N HIS A 520 -8.08 -7.10 6.46
CA HIS A 520 -8.30 -6.22 7.61
C HIS A 520 -9.57 -5.39 7.45
N ASP A 521 -10.02 -4.79 8.54
CA ASP A 521 -11.11 -3.83 8.56
C ASP A 521 -10.53 -2.41 8.56
N SER A 522 -10.73 -1.67 7.47
CA SER A 522 -10.19 -0.33 7.34
C SER A 522 -10.89 0.72 8.20
N VAL A 523 -12.11 0.42 8.66
CA VAL A 523 -12.92 1.33 9.49
C VAL A 523 -12.60 1.16 10.98
N ALA A 524 -12.10 -0.01 11.39
CA ALA A 524 -11.72 -0.32 12.76
C ALA A 524 -10.66 0.68 13.27
N HIS A 525 -10.87 1.20 14.49
CA HIS A 525 -10.00 2.20 15.15
C HIS A 525 -9.91 3.58 14.44
N PHE A 526 -10.69 3.80 13.37
CA PHE A 526 -10.70 5.07 12.65
C PHE A 526 -11.78 6.02 13.22
N ASN A 527 -11.62 6.45 14.48
CA ASN A 527 -12.60 7.23 15.24
C ASN A 527 -12.90 8.65 14.68
N PHE A 528 -12.17 9.09 13.64
CA PHE A 528 -12.33 10.42 13.04
C PHE A 528 -13.22 10.42 11.79
N ASP A 529 -13.77 9.29 11.41
CA ASP A 529 -14.59 9.15 10.21
C ASP A 529 -15.96 8.55 10.53
N THR A 530 -16.98 9.04 9.83
CA THR A 530 -18.34 8.47 9.86
C THR A 530 -18.51 7.33 8.86
N SER A 531 -17.41 6.80 8.32
CA SER A 531 -17.41 5.68 7.37
C SER A 531 -18.03 4.42 7.96
N ARG A 532 -18.64 3.62 7.11
CA ARG A 532 -19.35 2.38 7.46
C ARG A 532 -18.88 1.26 6.54
N LEU A 533 -19.01 0.02 6.95
CA LEU A 533 -18.71 -1.16 6.12
C LEU A 533 -19.56 -1.22 4.84
N SER A 534 -20.72 -0.54 4.83
CA SER A 534 -21.58 -0.37 3.66
C SER A 534 -21.10 0.73 2.70
N ASP A 535 -20.14 1.57 3.11
CA ASP A 535 -19.66 2.64 2.25
C ASP A 535 -18.68 2.10 1.21
N TRP A 536 -18.64 2.79 0.10
CA TRP A 536 -17.62 2.63 -0.92
C TRP A 536 -16.81 3.91 -0.99
N ARG A 537 -15.54 3.74 -1.23
CA ARG A 537 -14.66 4.90 -1.44
C ARG A 537 -15.05 5.67 -2.69
N THR A 538 -14.93 6.98 -2.62
CA THR A 538 -15.04 7.86 -3.79
C THR A 538 -13.86 7.64 -4.74
N VAL A 539 -14.10 7.78 -6.05
CA VAL A 539 -13.05 7.68 -7.06
C VAL A 539 -12.89 9.04 -7.74
N TYR A 540 -11.66 9.57 -7.73
CA TYR A 540 -11.26 10.73 -8.52
C TYR A 540 -10.52 10.26 -9.78
N PHE A 541 -10.60 11.06 -10.84
CA PHE A 541 -9.83 10.82 -12.05
C PHE A 541 -8.46 11.50 -11.98
N GLY A 542 -7.53 11.09 -12.86
CA GLY A 542 -6.19 11.65 -12.92
C GLY A 542 -6.14 13.17 -13.17
N ASP A 543 -7.20 13.73 -13.75
CA ASP A 543 -7.36 15.18 -13.93
C ASP A 543 -8.06 15.87 -12.74
N SER A 544 -8.16 15.19 -11.60
CA SER A 544 -8.79 15.66 -10.36
C SER A 544 -10.27 16.02 -10.49
N LYS A 545 -10.95 15.63 -11.58
CA LYS A 545 -12.39 15.76 -11.69
C LYS A 545 -13.08 14.69 -10.86
N PHE A 546 -14.05 15.12 -10.08
CA PHE A 546 -14.92 14.26 -9.31
C PHE A 546 -16.03 13.69 -10.18
N LYS A 547 -16.19 12.36 -10.15
CA LYS A 547 -17.40 11.71 -10.65
C LYS A 547 -18.02 10.94 -9.49
N PRO A 548 -19.19 11.38 -9.00
CA PRO A 548 -19.90 10.60 -7.99
C PRO A 548 -20.22 9.22 -8.57
N SER A 549 -19.80 8.17 -7.86
CA SER A 549 -20.10 6.78 -8.16
C SER A 549 -21.59 6.49 -7.99
#